data_cade896c455ed63f8bda315b6d661aa5
#
_entry.id   cade896c455ed63f8bda315b6d661aa5
#
_cell.length_a   1.000
_cell.length_b   1.000
_cell.length_c   1.000
_cell.angle_alpha   90.00
_cell.angle_beta   90.00
_cell.angle_gamma   90.00
#
_symmetry.space_group_name_H-M   'P 1'
#
loop_
_entity.id
_entity.type
_entity.pdbx_description
1 polymer ?
#
loop_
_entity_poly.entity_id
_entity_poly.type
_entity_poly.pdbx_seq_one_letter_code
_entity_poly.pdbx_strand_id
1 'polypeptide(L)'
;MIGVTVDSFGHDHGTPEEPSDITLDIRRHVLTSHQISDAEQRTGLDPDIANAVLSAAGVARLVDNTALLAIGLLEDVADARARIVKIAVGDARGVHWAVSIAEEIARVLRHNHVETEVFHREIQIHDTGE
;
A
#
# COMPACT_ATOMS: atom_id res chain seq x y z
N MET A 1 -10.07 4.87 -16.35
CA MET A 1 -8.97 3.92 -16.61
C MET A 1 -8.04 3.89 -15.41
N ILE A 2 -7.74 2.70 -14.91
CA ILE A 2 -6.89 2.53 -13.74
C ILE A 2 -5.47 2.94 -14.08
N GLY A 3 -4.86 3.79 -13.26
CA GLY A 3 -3.48 4.21 -13.43
C GLY A 3 -2.52 3.48 -12.52
N VAL A 4 -2.97 3.12 -11.32
CA VAL A 4 -2.12 2.49 -10.32
C VAL A 4 -2.86 1.33 -9.64
N THR A 5 -2.14 0.25 -9.39
CA THR A 5 -2.61 -0.81 -8.50
C THR A 5 -1.67 -0.87 -7.30
N VAL A 6 -2.24 -1.07 -6.12
CA VAL A 6 -1.47 -1.22 -4.88
C VAL A 6 -1.84 -2.56 -4.25
N ASP A 7 -0.86 -3.43 -4.11
CA ASP A 7 -1.08 -4.74 -3.51
C ASP A 7 -0.38 -4.80 -2.16
N SER A 8 -1.10 -5.21 -1.12
CA SER A 8 -0.48 -5.51 0.16
C SER A 8 -0.24 -7.01 0.28
N PHE A 9 0.84 -7.39 0.95
CA PHE A 9 1.19 -8.80 1.12
C PHE A 9 2.02 -8.99 2.38
N GLY A 10 2.13 -10.25 2.81
CA GLY A 10 2.98 -10.64 3.93
C GLY A 10 4.16 -11.46 3.46
N HIS A 11 5.37 -11.03 3.80
CA HIS A 11 6.58 -11.74 3.39
C HIS A 11 6.62 -13.19 3.91
N ASP A 12 5.95 -13.46 5.03
CA ASP A 12 5.88 -14.83 5.58
C ASP A 12 5.17 -15.79 4.63
N HIS A 13 4.37 -15.27 3.70
CA HIS A 13 3.63 -16.05 2.71
C HIS A 13 4.24 -15.96 1.32
N GLY A 14 5.46 -15.48 1.22
CA GLY A 14 6.15 -15.32 -0.06
C GLY A 14 5.90 -13.97 -0.72
N THR A 15 6.86 -13.51 -1.52
CA THR A 15 6.73 -12.27 -2.27
C THR A 15 5.77 -12.47 -3.46
N PRO A 16 5.20 -11.38 -3.99
CA PRO A 16 4.35 -11.49 -5.19
C PRO A 16 5.13 -12.09 -6.36
N GLU A 17 4.47 -12.93 -7.15
CA GLU A 17 5.08 -13.57 -8.30
C GLU A 17 5.38 -12.59 -9.43
N GLU A 18 4.48 -11.62 -9.63
CA GLU A 18 4.67 -10.60 -10.65
C GLU A 18 5.54 -9.47 -10.14
N PRO A 19 6.42 -8.92 -10.99
CA PRO A 19 7.23 -7.78 -10.57
C PRO A 19 6.38 -6.53 -10.38
N SER A 20 6.83 -5.69 -9.47
CA SER A 20 6.22 -4.38 -9.22
C SER A 20 7.16 -3.27 -9.64
N ASP A 21 6.60 -2.12 -10.01
CA ASP A 21 7.42 -0.93 -10.30
C ASP A 21 8.00 -0.36 -9.02
N ILE A 22 7.23 -0.42 -7.94
CA ILE A 22 7.64 0.05 -6.61
C ILE A 22 7.34 -1.07 -5.62
N THR A 23 8.34 -1.47 -4.86
CA THR A 23 8.15 -2.44 -3.78
C THR A 23 8.60 -1.81 -2.47
N LEU A 24 7.69 -1.75 -1.50
CA LEU A 24 7.98 -1.24 -0.17
C LEU A 24 8.08 -2.41 0.81
N ASP A 25 9.27 -2.63 1.33
CA ASP A 25 9.48 -3.58 2.42
C ASP A 25 9.45 -2.80 3.73
N ILE A 26 8.27 -2.73 4.33
CA ILE A 26 8.08 -1.91 5.52
C ILE A 26 8.55 -2.59 6.80
N ARG A 27 9.00 -3.83 6.72
CA ARG A 27 9.60 -4.52 7.88
C ARG A 27 10.83 -3.77 8.40
N ARG A 28 11.52 -3.05 7.52
CA ARG A 28 12.78 -2.37 7.84
C ARG A 28 12.65 -0.84 7.93
N HIS A 29 11.61 -0.27 7.34
CA HIS A 29 11.50 1.18 7.19
C HIS A 29 10.56 1.81 8.20
N VAL A 30 9.68 1.04 8.77
CA VAL A 30 8.74 1.48 9.79
C VAL A 30 9.09 0.75 11.07
N LEU A 31 8.97 1.45 12.19
CA LEU A 31 9.14 0.83 13.49
C LEU A 31 7.98 -0.15 13.72
N THR A 32 8.05 -1.27 13.03
CA THR A 32 7.04 -2.32 13.11
C THR A 32 7.07 -3.05 14.45
N SER A 33 7.96 -2.64 15.33
CA SER A 33 8.01 -3.12 16.71
C SER A 33 6.84 -2.64 17.57
N HIS A 34 6.05 -1.67 17.06
CA HIS A 34 4.80 -1.31 17.71
C HIS A 34 3.80 -2.41 17.52
N GLN A 35 3.66 -3.25 18.54
CA GLN A 35 2.57 -4.20 18.55
C GLN A 35 1.28 -3.46 18.80
N ILE A 36 0.36 -3.63 17.88
CA ILE A 36 -0.99 -3.11 18.03
C ILE A 36 -1.71 -4.11 18.92
N SER A 37 -2.09 -3.66 20.13
CA SER A 37 -2.79 -4.53 21.06
C SER A 37 -4.15 -4.94 20.49
N ASP A 38 -4.58 -6.18 20.77
CA ASP A 38 -5.85 -6.74 20.33
C ASP A 38 -6.01 -6.85 18.81
N ALA A 39 -4.89 -6.91 18.09
CA ALA A 39 -4.92 -6.90 16.63
C ALA A 39 -5.13 -8.27 15.99
N GLU A 40 -5.16 -9.36 16.75
CA GLU A 40 -5.14 -10.71 16.18
C GLU A 40 -6.32 -11.01 15.26
N GLN A 41 -7.50 -10.45 15.55
CA GLN A 41 -8.71 -10.69 14.76
C GLN A 41 -9.12 -9.47 13.94
N ARG A 42 -8.24 -8.48 13.83
CA ARG A 42 -8.52 -7.22 13.15
C ARG A 42 -7.49 -6.99 12.05
N THR A 43 -7.84 -6.16 11.11
CA THR A 43 -6.94 -5.86 9.99
C THR A 43 -6.63 -4.37 9.94
N GLY A 44 -5.72 -4.01 9.04
CA GLY A 44 -5.41 -2.59 8.78
C GLY A 44 -6.56 -1.80 8.17
N LEU A 45 -7.68 -2.44 7.84
CA LEU A 45 -8.89 -1.73 7.43
C LEU A 45 -9.67 -1.15 8.62
N ASP A 46 -9.43 -1.67 9.83
CA ASP A 46 -10.06 -1.13 11.03
C ASP A 46 -9.53 0.26 11.34
N PRO A 47 -10.42 1.24 11.61
CA PRO A 47 -10.00 2.62 11.82
C PRO A 47 -8.99 2.78 12.96
N ASP A 48 -9.13 2.04 14.04
CA ASP A 48 -8.19 2.13 15.16
C ASP A 48 -6.79 1.69 14.76
N ILE A 49 -6.70 0.59 14.01
CA ILE A 49 -5.43 0.07 13.54
C ILE A 49 -4.83 1.03 12.52
N ALA A 50 -5.64 1.50 11.58
CA ALA A 50 -5.18 2.46 10.58
C ALA A 50 -4.65 3.73 11.25
N ASN A 51 -5.35 4.26 12.24
CA ASN A 51 -4.89 5.45 12.95
C ASN A 51 -3.55 5.21 13.65
N ALA A 52 -3.37 4.06 14.27
CA ALA A 52 -2.11 3.72 14.92
C ALA A 52 -0.97 3.62 13.91
N VAL A 53 -1.20 2.95 12.79
CA VAL A 53 -0.19 2.79 11.73
C VAL A 53 0.17 4.15 11.12
N LEU A 54 -0.83 4.93 10.73
CA LEU A 54 -0.62 6.18 10.00
C LEU A 54 -0.05 7.28 10.89
N SER A 55 -0.20 7.16 12.21
CA SER A 55 0.41 8.07 13.17
C SER A 55 1.85 7.73 13.52
N ALA A 56 2.33 6.55 13.10
CA ALA A 56 3.70 6.15 13.40
C ALA A 56 4.71 7.01 12.64
N ALA A 57 5.85 7.25 13.30
CA ALA A 57 6.89 8.12 12.73
C ALA A 57 7.34 7.62 11.36
N GLY A 58 7.38 8.53 10.39
CA GLY A 58 7.86 8.24 9.04
C GLY A 58 6.81 7.71 8.07
N VAL A 59 5.65 7.26 8.56
CA VAL A 59 4.64 6.64 7.68
C VAL A 59 4.02 7.67 6.74
N ALA A 60 3.64 8.83 7.23
CA ALA A 60 3.04 9.86 6.39
C ALA A 60 3.97 10.27 5.25
N ARG A 61 5.26 10.44 5.55
CA ARG A 61 6.26 10.79 4.53
C ARG A 61 6.47 9.65 3.54
N LEU A 62 6.51 8.42 4.01
CA LEU A 62 6.63 7.25 3.14
C LEU A 62 5.46 7.20 2.15
N VAL A 63 4.24 7.40 2.63
CA VAL A 63 3.04 7.39 1.79
C VAL A 63 3.12 8.50 0.75
N ASP A 64 3.42 9.73 1.17
CA ASP A 64 3.46 10.87 0.26
C ASP A 64 4.54 10.69 -0.80
N ASN A 65 5.73 10.25 -0.40
CA ASN A 65 6.84 10.06 -1.34
C ASN A 65 6.54 8.92 -2.33
N THR A 66 5.88 7.87 -1.86
CA THR A 66 5.50 6.75 -2.74
C THR A 66 4.46 7.20 -3.76
N ALA A 67 3.46 7.95 -3.33
CA ALA A 67 2.45 8.48 -4.25
C ALA A 67 3.07 9.40 -5.29
N LEU A 68 3.98 10.28 -4.88
CA LEU A 68 4.69 11.16 -5.83
C LEU A 68 5.52 10.36 -6.83
N LEU A 69 6.21 9.32 -6.38
CA LEU A 69 6.98 8.47 -7.29
C LEU A 69 6.07 7.78 -8.31
N ALA A 70 4.93 7.27 -7.87
CA ALA A 70 3.97 6.62 -8.76
C ALA A 70 3.43 7.60 -9.81
N ILE A 71 3.08 8.81 -9.38
CA ILE A 71 2.60 9.86 -10.29
C ILE A 71 3.69 10.20 -11.32
N GLY A 72 4.93 10.35 -10.88
CA GLY A 72 6.04 10.63 -11.78
C GLY A 72 6.23 9.52 -12.81
N LEU A 73 6.12 8.27 -12.40
CA LEU A 73 6.23 7.14 -13.33
C LEU A 73 5.12 7.15 -14.38
N LEU A 74 3.90 7.54 -13.98
CA LEU A 74 2.79 7.67 -14.93
C LEU A 74 3.01 8.79 -15.92
N GLU A 75 3.54 9.94 -15.46
CA GLU A 75 3.75 11.11 -16.31
C GLU A 75 4.93 10.95 -17.27
N ASP A 76 5.98 10.27 -16.81
CA ASP A 76 7.23 10.19 -17.57
C ASP A 76 7.23 9.08 -18.62
N VAL A 77 6.25 8.21 -18.61
CA VAL A 77 6.18 7.14 -19.61
C VAL A 77 5.51 7.68 -20.87
N ALA A 78 6.29 7.76 -21.94
CA ALA A 78 5.84 8.33 -23.20
C ALA A 78 4.69 7.56 -23.84
N ASP A 79 4.56 6.27 -23.60
CA ASP A 79 3.47 5.44 -24.11
C ASP A 79 2.55 5.02 -22.97
N ALA A 80 1.76 5.97 -22.51
CA ALA A 80 0.90 5.80 -21.35
C ALA A 80 -0.36 4.94 -21.62
N ARG A 81 -0.57 4.51 -22.86
CA ARG A 81 -1.85 3.92 -23.26
C ARG A 81 -2.23 2.66 -22.52
N ALA A 82 -1.27 1.94 -22.03
CA ALA A 82 -1.54 0.64 -21.41
C ALA A 82 -0.75 0.44 -20.13
N ARG A 83 -0.08 1.49 -19.64
CA ARG A 83 0.77 1.30 -18.47
C ARG A 83 0.00 1.51 -17.19
N ILE A 84 0.03 0.48 -16.37
CA ILE A 84 -0.42 0.56 -14.99
C ILE A 84 0.82 0.49 -14.12
N VAL A 85 1.00 1.48 -13.24
CA VAL A 85 2.08 1.44 -12.27
C VAL A 85 1.67 0.51 -11.13
N LYS A 86 2.52 -0.45 -10.83
CA LYS A 86 2.25 -1.45 -9.80
C LYS A 86 3.09 -1.18 -8.56
N ILE A 87 2.41 -1.04 -7.42
CA ILE A 87 3.03 -0.85 -6.12
C ILE A 87 2.74 -2.08 -5.27
N ALA A 88 3.78 -2.64 -4.65
CA ALA A 88 3.61 -3.72 -3.68
C ALA A 88 4.10 -3.25 -2.32
N VAL A 89 3.29 -3.46 -1.27
CA VAL A 89 3.60 -3.07 0.09
C VAL A 89 3.61 -4.33 0.96
N GLY A 90 4.74 -4.64 1.56
CA GLY A 90 4.88 -5.87 2.32
C GLY A 90 5.40 -5.66 3.73
N ASP A 91 4.69 -6.22 4.72
CA ASP A 91 5.21 -6.42 6.06
C ASP A 91 5.37 -7.93 6.30
N ALA A 92 5.55 -8.36 7.55
CA ALA A 92 5.76 -9.77 7.83
C ALA A 92 4.51 -10.60 7.49
N ARG A 93 3.35 -10.20 7.99
CA ARG A 93 2.11 -10.97 7.87
C ARG A 93 1.14 -10.46 6.80
N GLY A 94 1.20 -9.18 6.46
CA GLY A 94 0.33 -8.60 5.44
C GLY A 94 -1.09 -8.33 5.91
N VAL A 95 -1.31 -8.15 7.21
CA VAL A 95 -2.66 -8.01 7.78
C VAL A 95 -2.92 -6.62 8.35
N HIS A 96 -1.91 -5.97 8.92
CA HIS A 96 -2.08 -4.68 9.59
C HIS A 96 -1.36 -3.53 8.88
N TRP A 97 -0.04 -3.45 9.04
CA TRP A 97 0.75 -2.32 8.53
C TRP A 97 0.67 -2.19 7.01
N ALA A 98 0.88 -3.29 6.29
CA ALA A 98 0.85 -3.25 4.83
C ALA A 98 -0.52 -2.85 4.32
N VAL A 99 -1.58 -3.36 4.94
CA VAL A 99 -2.96 -3.04 4.55
C VAL A 99 -3.25 -1.55 4.75
N SER A 100 -2.96 -1.00 5.93
CA SER A 100 -3.22 0.41 6.22
C SER A 100 -2.41 1.34 5.33
N ILE A 101 -1.15 1.02 5.09
CA ILE A 101 -0.28 1.85 4.24
C ILE A 101 -0.74 1.79 2.79
N ALA A 102 -1.09 0.61 2.28
CA ALA A 102 -1.60 0.46 0.93
C ALA A 102 -2.87 1.28 0.71
N GLU A 103 -3.81 1.24 1.66
CA GLU A 103 -5.05 2.03 1.59
C GLU A 103 -4.74 3.52 1.58
N GLU A 104 -3.80 3.98 2.41
CA GLU A 104 -3.48 5.40 2.46
C GLU A 104 -2.78 5.88 1.19
N ILE A 105 -1.89 5.08 0.62
CA ILE A 105 -1.27 5.40 -0.67
C ILE A 105 -2.37 5.58 -1.72
N ALA A 106 -3.32 4.66 -1.77
CA ALA A 106 -4.43 4.74 -2.71
C ALA A 106 -5.28 5.98 -2.48
N ARG A 107 -5.55 6.32 -1.20
CA ARG A 107 -6.32 7.52 -0.87
C ARG A 107 -5.64 8.78 -1.39
N VAL A 108 -4.33 8.90 -1.19
CA VAL A 108 -3.56 10.05 -1.67
C VAL A 108 -3.57 10.10 -3.20
N LEU A 109 -3.38 8.96 -3.87
CA LEU A 109 -3.42 8.90 -5.33
C LEU A 109 -4.79 9.30 -5.87
N ARG A 110 -5.86 8.79 -5.28
CA ARG A 110 -7.23 9.13 -5.68
C ARG A 110 -7.52 10.62 -5.46
N HIS A 111 -6.99 11.18 -4.39
CA HIS A 111 -7.12 12.62 -4.12
C HIS A 111 -6.41 13.45 -5.20
N ASN A 112 -5.40 12.91 -5.84
CA ASN A 112 -4.69 13.52 -6.96
C ASN A 112 -5.25 13.09 -8.32
N HIS A 113 -6.48 12.60 -8.35
CA HIS A 113 -7.21 12.21 -9.56
C HIS A 113 -6.60 11.03 -10.30
N VAL A 114 -5.92 10.16 -9.61
CA VAL A 114 -5.39 8.91 -10.18
C VAL A 114 -6.32 7.76 -9.78
N GLU A 115 -6.94 7.12 -10.75
CA GLU A 115 -7.74 5.92 -10.49
C GLU A 115 -6.84 4.81 -9.98
N THR A 116 -7.15 4.31 -8.78
CA THR A 116 -6.30 3.36 -8.08
C THR A 116 -7.15 2.23 -7.51
N GLU A 117 -6.70 1.01 -7.72
CA GLU A 117 -7.29 -0.16 -7.09
C GLU A 117 -6.30 -0.77 -6.10
N VAL A 118 -6.83 -1.30 -5.01
CA VAL A 118 -6.03 -1.95 -3.96
C VAL A 118 -6.49 -3.39 -3.82
N PHE A 119 -5.53 -4.30 -3.74
CA PHE A 119 -5.80 -5.70 -3.42
C PHE A 119 -4.97 -6.10 -2.21
N HIS A 120 -5.63 -6.64 -1.19
CA HIS A 120 -4.99 -7.14 0.01
C HIS A 120 -4.93 -8.66 -0.04
N ARG A 121 -3.77 -9.19 -0.42
CA ARG A 121 -3.61 -10.61 -0.68
C ARG A 121 -3.93 -11.49 0.53
N GLU A 122 -3.45 -11.08 1.71
CA GLU A 122 -3.56 -11.95 2.89
C GLU A 122 -4.94 -11.90 3.55
N ILE A 123 -5.74 -10.90 3.25
CA ILE A 123 -7.12 -10.81 3.78
C ILE A 123 -8.18 -10.91 2.67
N GLN A 124 -7.76 -11.12 1.43
CA GLN A 124 -8.62 -11.36 0.26
C GLN A 124 -9.68 -10.27 0.06
N ILE A 125 -9.27 -9.02 0.12
CA ILE A 125 -10.16 -7.88 -0.09
C ILE A 125 -9.65 -7.04 -1.26
N HIS A 126 -10.57 -6.69 -2.17
CA HIS A 126 -10.29 -5.82 -3.30
C HIS A 126 -11.04 -4.51 -3.12
N ASP A 127 -10.31 -3.40 -3.05
CA ASP A 127 -10.86 -2.05 -2.91
C ASP A 127 -10.73 -1.34 -4.25
N THR A 128 -11.86 -1.08 -4.91
CA THR A 128 -11.90 -0.43 -6.21
C THR A 128 -11.95 1.10 -6.11
N GLY A 129 -12.10 1.63 -4.93
CA GLY A 129 -12.23 3.08 -4.71
C GLY A 129 -13.65 3.60 -4.82
N GLU A 130 -14.63 2.70 -4.99
CA GLU A 130 -16.05 3.07 -5.08
C GLU A 130 -16.75 2.93 -3.75
#